data_cfa991e2c287c2dea670fc0e967c48fc
#
_entry.id   cfa991e2c287c2dea670fc0e967c48fc
#
_cell.length_a   1.000
_cell.length_b   1.000
_cell.length_c   1.000
_cell.angle_alpha   90.00
_cell.angle_beta   90.00
_cell.angle_gamma   90.00
#
_symmetry.space_group_name_H-M   'P 1'
#
loop_
_entity.id
_entity.type
_entity.pdbx_description
1 polymer ?
#
loop_
_entity_poly.entity_id
_entity_poly.type
_entity_poly.pdbx_seq_one_letter_code
_entity_poly.pdbx_strand_id
1 'polypeptide(L)'
;YNRSFDIHEVSGLLVYQQREKINANSGSLQKSLPYRNQGLSGRFTYSYDSRYMAELNFGYNGSERFYKNERWGFFPAAGLAWVISNEKFWRPMNKVIPKLKLKATYGLVGNDAIGDENDRFFYLSEVDPNDAGKGYWFGTNFDEGKPGVTVKRYDNRLITWERAKKANYGLELTLF
;
A
#
# COMPACT_ATOMS: atom_id res chain seq x y z
N TYR A 1 -0.35 -12.60 -19.72
CA TYR A 1 -0.16 -12.60 -21.19
C TYR A 1 1.24 -12.12 -21.49
N ASN A 2 1.97 -12.83 -22.34
CA ASN A 2 3.27 -12.43 -22.86
C ASN A 2 3.33 -12.80 -24.34
N ARG A 3 3.82 -11.89 -25.17
CA ARG A 3 3.97 -12.11 -26.62
C ARG A 3 5.13 -11.30 -27.17
N SER A 4 5.93 -11.96 -28.00
CA SER A 4 7.04 -11.36 -28.75
C SER A 4 6.67 -11.29 -30.25
N PHE A 5 6.98 -10.16 -30.87
CA PHE A 5 6.79 -9.91 -32.31
C PHE A 5 8.08 -9.30 -32.84
N ASP A 6 8.91 -10.11 -33.46
CA ASP A 6 10.19 -9.68 -33.97
C ASP A 6 11.04 -8.96 -32.89
N ILE A 7 11.16 -7.64 -32.99
CA ILE A 7 11.92 -6.81 -32.03
C ILE A 7 11.05 -6.22 -30.89
N HIS A 8 9.77 -6.54 -30.84
CA HIS A 8 8.82 -6.05 -29.88
C HIS A 8 8.39 -7.15 -28.90
N GLU A 9 8.45 -6.86 -27.61
CA GLU A 9 7.92 -7.72 -26.57
C GLU A 9 6.89 -6.96 -25.74
N VAL A 10 5.74 -7.58 -25.55
CA VAL A 10 4.62 -7.02 -24.75
C VAL A 10 4.21 -8.02 -23.70
N SER A 11 4.09 -7.58 -22.46
CA SER A 11 3.47 -8.41 -21.45
C SER A 11 2.47 -7.64 -20.61
N GLY A 12 1.47 -8.34 -20.10
CA GLY A 12 0.43 -7.78 -19.26
C GLY A 12 0.00 -8.76 -18.18
N LEU A 13 -0.21 -8.25 -17.00
CA LEU A 13 -0.74 -8.97 -15.84
C LEU A 13 -1.84 -8.14 -15.22
N LEU A 14 -2.97 -8.80 -14.91
CA LEU A 14 -4.05 -8.23 -14.14
C LEU A 14 -4.35 -9.17 -12.97
N VAL A 15 -4.41 -8.63 -11.76
CA VAL A 15 -4.66 -9.39 -10.54
C VAL A 15 -5.78 -8.71 -9.76
N TYR A 16 -6.83 -9.46 -9.47
CA TYR A 16 -7.83 -9.11 -8.48
C TYR A 16 -7.57 -9.87 -7.19
N GLN A 17 -7.57 -9.17 -6.07
CA GLN A 17 -7.35 -9.73 -4.75
C GLN A 17 -8.45 -9.28 -3.81
N GLN A 18 -8.95 -10.24 -3.02
CA GLN A 18 -9.87 -9.98 -1.93
C GLN A 18 -9.37 -10.70 -0.68
N ARG A 19 -9.40 -10.01 0.45
CA ARG A 19 -8.97 -10.57 1.72
C ARG A 19 -9.99 -10.23 2.80
N GLU A 20 -10.32 -11.23 3.60
CA GLU A 20 -11.08 -11.10 4.84
C GLU A 20 -10.31 -11.77 5.98
N LYS A 21 -10.21 -11.08 7.11
CA LYS A 21 -9.62 -11.63 8.35
C LYS A 21 -10.61 -11.42 9.48
N ILE A 22 -10.99 -12.50 10.16
CA ILE A 22 -11.88 -12.50 11.31
C ILE A 22 -11.07 -13.02 12.50
N ASN A 23 -11.07 -12.27 13.60
CA ASN A 23 -10.46 -12.69 14.86
C ASN A 23 -11.57 -13.04 15.86
N ALA A 24 -11.61 -14.30 16.31
CA ALA A 24 -12.43 -14.69 17.45
C ALA A 24 -11.75 -14.25 18.76
N ASN A 25 -12.53 -13.97 19.80
CA ASN A 25 -12.03 -13.61 21.15
C ASN A 25 -11.14 -12.35 21.20
N SER A 26 -11.49 -11.32 20.48
CA SER A 26 -10.69 -10.09 20.38
C SER A 26 -10.90 -9.09 21.51
N GLY A 27 -11.67 -9.42 22.54
CA GLY A 27 -11.84 -8.61 23.76
C GLY A 27 -12.68 -7.33 23.61
N SER A 28 -13.06 -6.94 22.39
CA SER A 28 -14.00 -5.85 22.12
C SER A 28 -14.78 -6.09 20.84
N LEU A 29 -15.98 -5.54 20.75
CA LEU A 29 -16.81 -5.61 19.54
C LEU A 29 -16.05 -5.08 18.31
N GLN A 30 -15.37 -3.95 18.44
CA GLN A 30 -14.66 -3.32 17.35
C GLN A 30 -13.52 -4.19 16.79
N LYS A 31 -12.81 -4.92 17.67
CA LYS A 31 -11.75 -5.86 17.27
C LYS A 31 -12.30 -7.16 16.69
N SER A 32 -13.54 -7.55 17.01
CA SER A 32 -14.20 -8.75 16.51
C SER A 32 -14.79 -8.56 15.11
N LEU A 33 -14.96 -7.32 14.65
CA LEU A 33 -15.45 -7.05 13.30
C LEU A 33 -14.44 -7.52 12.23
N PRO A 34 -14.94 -8.08 11.11
CA PRO A 34 -14.06 -8.53 10.02
C PRO A 34 -13.18 -7.39 9.50
N TYR A 35 -11.95 -7.69 9.18
CA TYR A 35 -11.07 -6.81 8.41
C TYR A 35 -11.14 -7.21 6.95
N ARG A 36 -11.57 -6.30 6.10
CA ARG A 36 -11.74 -6.56 4.67
C ARG A 36 -10.94 -5.57 3.85
N ASN A 37 -10.24 -6.10 2.88
CA ASN A 37 -9.66 -5.30 1.82
C ASN A 37 -9.81 -6.01 0.48
N GLN A 38 -9.82 -5.24 -0.58
CA GLN A 38 -9.87 -5.74 -1.94
C GLN A 38 -9.07 -4.82 -2.84
N GLY A 39 -8.56 -5.36 -3.93
CA GLY A 39 -7.75 -4.60 -4.85
C GLY A 39 -7.72 -5.18 -6.24
N LEU A 40 -7.59 -4.29 -7.20
CA LEU A 40 -7.27 -4.61 -8.57
C LEU A 40 -5.90 -4.01 -8.87
N SER A 41 -4.96 -4.83 -9.30
CA SER A 41 -3.64 -4.38 -9.72
C SER A 41 -3.33 -4.83 -11.13
N GLY A 42 -2.61 -4.00 -11.85
CA GLY A 42 -2.19 -4.32 -13.20
C GLY A 42 -0.75 -3.90 -13.43
N ARG A 43 -0.11 -4.66 -14.31
CA ARG A 43 1.23 -4.41 -14.83
C ARG A 43 1.21 -4.57 -16.34
N PHE A 44 1.76 -3.61 -17.02
CA PHE A 44 1.97 -3.65 -18.46
C PHE A 44 3.43 -3.35 -18.74
N THR A 45 4.09 -4.20 -19.52
CA THR A 45 5.48 -4.00 -19.92
C THR A 45 5.61 -4.04 -21.43
N TYR A 46 6.48 -3.18 -21.93
CA TYR A 46 6.86 -3.13 -23.33
C TYR A 46 8.38 -3.07 -23.45
N SER A 47 8.94 -3.89 -24.34
CA SER A 47 10.36 -3.87 -24.66
C SER A 47 10.53 -3.74 -26.19
N TYR A 48 11.44 -2.86 -26.58
CA TYR A 48 11.82 -2.65 -27.98
C TYR A 48 13.27 -3.05 -28.18
N ASP A 49 13.48 -4.04 -29.05
CA ASP A 49 14.78 -4.58 -29.47
C ASP A 49 15.70 -4.91 -28.26
N SER A 50 15.10 -5.34 -27.13
CA SER A 50 15.80 -5.58 -25.88
C SER A 50 16.72 -4.41 -25.42
N ARG A 51 16.49 -3.21 -25.93
CA ARG A 51 17.24 -1.98 -25.63
C ARG A 51 16.45 -1.01 -24.80
N TYR A 52 15.21 -0.75 -25.16
CA TYR A 52 14.33 0.20 -24.47
C TYR A 52 13.17 -0.55 -23.83
N MET A 53 12.97 -0.33 -22.56
CA MET A 53 11.90 -0.97 -21.80
C MET A 53 11.06 0.08 -21.12
N ALA A 54 9.74 -0.08 -21.18
CA ALA A 54 8.77 0.72 -20.47
C ALA A 54 7.87 -0.19 -19.64
N GLU A 55 7.54 0.24 -18.43
CA GLU A 55 6.65 -0.47 -17.54
C GLU A 55 5.62 0.50 -16.94
N LEU A 56 4.36 0.12 -16.95
CA LEU A 56 3.28 0.82 -16.29
C LEU A 56 2.64 -0.14 -15.28
N ASN A 57 2.53 0.32 -14.05
CA ASN A 57 1.87 -0.40 -12.98
C ASN A 57 0.74 0.46 -12.41
N PHE A 58 -0.30 -0.17 -11.94
CA PHE A 58 -1.30 0.49 -11.12
C PHE A 58 -1.83 -0.46 -10.04
N GLY A 59 -2.20 0.12 -8.91
CA GLY A 59 -3.00 -0.51 -7.88
C GLY A 59 -4.23 0.33 -7.61
N TYR A 60 -5.40 -0.28 -7.62
CA TYR A 60 -6.64 0.32 -7.18
C TYR A 60 -7.19 -0.50 -6.01
N ASN A 61 -6.96 0.01 -4.79
CA ASN A 61 -7.17 -0.75 -3.56
C ASN A 61 -8.23 -0.09 -2.69
N GLY A 62 -9.09 -0.92 -2.08
CA GLY A 62 -10.10 -0.51 -1.13
C GLY A 62 -9.86 -1.15 0.24
N SER A 63 -9.90 -0.34 1.30
CA SER A 63 -9.72 -0.76 2.68
C SER A 63 -10.91 -0.32 3.55
N GLU A 64 -11.47 -1.22 4.34
CA GLU A 64 -12.54 -0.91 5.29
C GLU A 64 -12.07 -0.14 6.53
N ARG A 65 -10.77 0.10 6.67
CA ARG A 65 -10.24 0.99 7.72
C ARG A 65 -10.77 2.42 7.59
N PHE A 66 -11.11 2.82 6.37
CA PHE A 66 -11.54 4.17 6.03
C PHE A 66 -13.05 4.26 5.83
N TYR A 67 -13.59 5.46 6.01
CA TYR A 67 -14.99 5.74 5.71
C TYR A 67 -15.27 5.48 4.22
N LYS A 68 -16.51 5.13 3.90
CA LYS A 68 -16.92 4.65 2.56
C LYS A 68 -16.43 5.50 1.38
N ASN A 69 -16.35 6.82 1.54
CA ASN A 69 -15.90 7.74 0.49
C ASN A 69 -14.38 7.80 0.37
N GLU A 70 -13.64 7.40 1.41
CA GLU A 70 -12.18 7.46 1.49
C GLU A 70 -11.52 6.08 1.38
N ARG A 71 -12.32 5.02 1.15
CA ARG A 71 -11.85 3.63 1.09
C ARG A 71 -10.91 3.35 -0.06
N TRP A 72 -11.14 3.99 -1.20
CA TRP A 72 -10.47 3.65 -2.44
C TRP A 72 -9.28 4.54 -2.71
N GLY A 73 -8.13 3.91 -3.00
CA GLY A 73 -6.90 4.57 -3.38
C GLY A 73 -6.42 4.09 -4.75
N PHE A 74 -5.98 5.02 -5.59
CA PHE A 74 -5.35 4.72 -6.87
C PHE A 74 -3.87 5.07 -6.81
N PHE A 75 -3.01 4.09 -7.14
CA PHE A 75 -1.56 4.14 -6.97
C PHE A 75 -0.86 3.75 -8.27
N PRO A 76 -0.70 4.70 -9.20
CA PRO A 76 0.01 4.46 -10.46
C PRO A 76 1.52 4.54 -10.26
N ALA A 77 2.26 3.79 -11.09
CA ALA A 77 3.70 3.87 -11.20
C ALA A 77 4.14 3.62 -12.64
N ALA A 78 5.21 4.29 -13.05
CA ALA A 78 5.83 4.11 -14.35
C ALA A 78 7.33 3.86 -14.21
N GLY A 79 7.90 3.07 -15.09
CA GLY A 79 9.33 2.77 -15.14
C GLY A 79 9.83 2.78 -16.57
N LEU A 80 11.07 3.25 -16.74
CA LEU A 80 11.81 3.20 -17.98
C LEU A 80 13.17 2.56 -17.75
N ALA A 81 13.64 1.79 -18.71
CA ALA A 81 14.99 1.26 -18.69
C ALA A 81 15.62 1.30 -20.10
N TRP A 82 16.92 1.56 -20.13
CA TRP A 82 17.73 1.57 -21.32
C TRP A 82 18.94 0.66 -21.16
N VAL A 83 19.03 -0.36 -21.99
CA VAL A 83 20.16 -1.29 -22.05
C VAL A 83 21.19 -0.75 -23.03
N ILE A 84 22.09 0.08 -22.54
CA ILE A 84 23.12 0.77 -23.34
C ILE A 84 24.04 -0.26 -23.99
N SER A 85 24.34 -1.35 -23.30
CA SER A 85 25.21 -2.41 -23.83
C SER A 85 24.67 -3.10 -25.09
N ASN A 86 23.38 -2.98 -25.38
CA ASN A 86 22.77 -3.54 -26.59
C ASN A 86 22.82 -2.55 -27.80
N GLU A 87 23.32 -1.33 -27.58
CA GLU A 87 23.44 -0.34 -28.63
C GLU A 87 24.64 -0.64 -29.56
N LYS A 88 24.49 -0.29 -30.84
CA LYS A 88 25.54 -0.53 -31.85
C LYS A 88 26.84 0.19 -31.51
N PHE A 89 26.78 1.38 -30.95
CA PHE A 89 27.96 2.18 -30.57
C PHE A 89 28.71 1.59 -29.37
N TRP A 90 28.05 0.74 -28.55
CA TRP A 90 28.67 0.13 -27.36
C TRP A 90 29.49 -1.12 -27.66
N ARG A 91 29.38 -1.70 -28.86
CA ARG A 91 30.05 -2.96 -29.25
C ARG A 91 31.55 -3.04 -28.92
N PRO A 92 32.35 -1.95 -29.13
CA PRO A 92 33.77 -2.00 -28.76
C PRO A 92 34.03 -2.16 -27.28
N MET A 93 33.08 -1.67 -26.43
CA MET A 93 33.17 -1.70 -24.98
C MET A 93 32.69 -3.02 -24.36
N ASN A 94 32.01 -3.88 -25.12
CA ASN A 94 31.42 -5.14 -24.60
C ASN A 94 32.47 -6.11 -24.06
N LYS A 95 33.73 -5.99 -24.48
CA LYS A 95 34.84 -6.82 -23.98
C LYS A 95 35.22 -6.47 -22.53
N VAL A 96 34.95 -5.25 -22.08
CA VAL A 96 35.29 -4.75 -20.75
C VAL A 96 34.00 -4.58 -19.90
N ILE A 97 32.94 -4.08 -20.53
CA ILE A 97 31.66 -3.81 -19.89
C ILE A 97 30.56 -4.49 -20.72
N PRO A 98 30.32 -5.80 -20.51
CA PRO A 98 29.34 -6.56 -21.30
C PRO A 98 27.91 -6.20 -20.98
N LYS A 99 27.64 -5.61 -19.81
CA LYS A 99 26.30 -5.16 -19.45
C LYS A 99 26.33 -3.77 -18.81
N LEU A 100 25.60 -2.86 -19.43
CA LEU A 100 25.29 -1.55 -18.86
C LEU A 100 23.80 -1.25 -19.10
N LYS A 101 23.05 -1.09 -17.99
CA LYS A 101 21.63 -0.77 -18.03
C LYS A 101 21.32 0.38 -17.07
N LEU A 102 20.66 1.39 -17.56
CA LEU A 102 20.06 2.47 -16.75
C LEU A 102 18.58 2.18 -16.54
N LYS A 103 18.08 2.50 -15.37
CA LYS A 103 16.64 2.42 -15.07
C LYS A 103 16.20 3.57 -14.20
N ALA A 104 14.98 4.02 -14.41
CA ALA A 104 14.31 5.02 -13.58
C ALA A 104 12.86 4.61 -13.37
N THR A 105 12.38 4.77 -12.16
CA THR A 105 10.96 4.54 -11.82
C THR A 105 10.42 5.68 -10.99
N TYR A 106 9.15 6.01 -11.22
CA TYR A 106 8.41 6.97 -10.43
C TYR A 106 7.00 6.47 -10.18
N GLY A 107 6.50 6.62 -8.96
CA GLY A 107 5.15 6.18 -8.65
C GLY A 107 4.64 6.64 -7.30
N LEU A 108 3.35 6.38 -7.12
CA LEU A 108 2.64 6.55 -5.85
C LEU A 108 2.52 5.20 -5.15
N VAL A 109 2.78 5.19 -3.85
CA VAL A 109 2.55 4.03 -2.97
C VAL A 109 1.55 4.43 -1.92
N GLY A 110 0.52 3.60 -1.72
CA GLY A 110 -0.48 3.75 -0.68
C GLY A 110 -0.19 2.82 0.49
N ASN A 111 -0.46 3.32 1.70
CA ASN A 111 -0.42 2.54 2.92
C ASN A 111 -1.72 2.77 3.69
N ASP A 112 -2.41 1.69 4.09
CA ASP A 112 -3.62 1.72 4.92
C ASP A 112 -3.34 1.36 6.39
N ALA A 113 -2.10 1.01 6.74
CA ALA A 113 -1.67 0.66 8.09
C ALA A 113 -1.43 1.92 8.94
N ILE A 114 -2.48 2.72 9.14
CA ILE A 114 -2.46 3.91 9.98
C ILE A 114 -2.77 3.49 11.42
N GLY A 115 -1.93 3.93 12.38
CA GLY A 115 -2.04 3.53 13.78
C GLY A 115 -1.66 2.07 14.02
N ASP A 116 -2.03 1.54 15.16
CA ASP A 116 -1.79 0.14 15.53
C ASP A 116 -2.69 -0.83 14.75
N GLU A 117 -2.32 -2.11 14.70
CA GLU A 117 -3.15 -3.16 14.06
C GLU A 117 -4.58 -3.21 14.61
N ASN A 118 -4.75 -2.83 15.86
CA ASN A 118 -6.03 -2.82 16.55
C ASN A 118 -6.82 -1.53 16.33
N ASP A 119 -6.16 -0.47 15.85
CA ASP A 119 -6.81 0.80 15.53
C ASP A 119 -7.48 0.71 14.17
N ARG A 120 -8.77 0.46 14.20
CA ARG A 120 -9.62 0.36 13.01
C ARG A 120 -10.82 1.27 13.15
N PHE A 121 -11.46 1.53 12.02
CA PHE A 121 -12.71 2.30 12.00
C PHE A 121 -12.57 3.69 12.62
N PHE A 122 -11.53 4.44 12.23
CA PHE A 122 -11.29 5.81 12.69
C PHE A 122 -12.47 6.76 12.45
N TYR A 123 -13.40 6.36 11.59
CA TYR A 123 -14.66 7.07 11.35
C TYR A 123 -15.76 6.77 12.38
N LEU A 124 -15.44 5.97 13.40
CA LEU A 124 -16.30 5.71 14.55
C LEU A 124 -15.65 6.29 15.81
N SER A 125 -16.48 6.90 16.67
CA SER A 125 -16.05 7.28 18.00
C SER A 125 -15.83 6.05 18.88
N GLU A 126 -14.91 6.13 19.82
CA GLU A 126 -14.65 5.11 20.83
C GLU A 126 -14.94 5.69 22.21
N VAL A 127 -15.89 5.11 22.89
CA VAL A 127 -16.31 5.51 24.23
C VAL A 127 -16.03 4.39 25.20
N ASP A 128 -15.39 4.71 26.31
CA ASP A 128 -15.21 3.81 27.43
C ASP A 128 -16.24 4.16 28.52
N PRO A 129 -17.26 3.31 28.75
CA PRO A 129 -18.27 3.55 29.75
C PRO A 129 -17.83 3.15 31.18
N ASN A 130 -16.63 2.58 31.34
CA ASN A 130 -16.12 2.05 32.60
C ASN A 130 -14.75 2.63 32.96
N ASP A 131 -14.52 3.92 32.67
CA ASP A 131 -13.27 4.58 33.02
C ASP A 131 -13.19 4.88 34.51
N ALA A 132 -12.39 4.10 35.21
CA ALA A 132 -12.17 4.28 36.67
C ALA A 132 -11.52 5.64 37.00
N GLY A 133 -10.74 6.22 36.07
CA GLY A 133 -10.11 7.54 36.24
C GLY A 133 -11.10 8.72 36.14
N LYS A 134 -12.30 8.46 35.61
CA LYS A 134 -13.40 9.42 35.52
C LYS A 134 -14.57 9.07 36.43
N GLY A 135 -14.37 8.06 37.28
CA GLY A 135 -15.36 7.60 38.25
C GLY A 135 -15.56 8.55 39.42
N TYR A 136 -16.63 8.30 40.15
CA TYR A 136 -16.95 9.00 41.38
C TYR A 136 -17.40 8.01 42.47
N TRP A 137 -17.24 8.41 43.72
CA TRP A 137 -17.63 7.63 44.87
C TRP A 137 -18.97 8.13 45.40
N PHE A 138 -19.89 7.22 45.63
CA PHE A 138 -21.23 7.46 46.14
C PHE A 138 -21.43 6.73 47.47
N GLY A 139 -22.61 6.90 48.04
CA GLY A 139 -22.97 6.34 49.33
C GLY A 139 -22.69 7.29 50.50
N THR A 140 -23.31 7.05 51.63
CA THR A 140 -23.16 7.88 52.82
C THR A 140 -21.74 7.96 53.35
N ASN A 141 -20.97 6.89 53.12
CA ASN A 141 -19.57 6.77 53.52
C ASN A 141 -18.58 6.91 52.36
N PHE A 142 -19.03 7.29 51.18
CA PHE A 142 -18.24 7.34 49.92
C PHE A 142 -17.53 6.02 49.61
N ASP A 143 -18.22 4.89 49.85
CA ASP A 143 -17.68 3.54 49.65
C ASP A 143 -18.16 2.83 48.40
N GLU A 144 -19.11 3.41 47.67
CA GLU A 144 -19.60 2.91 46.39
C GLU A 144 -18.93 3.61 45.21
N GLY A 145 -17.83 3.07 44.71
CA GLY A 145 -17.17 3.57 43.50
C GLY A 145 -17.95 3.21 42.25
N LYS A 146 -18.26 4.19 41.41
CA LYS A 146 -18.84 3.99 40.08
C LYS A 146 -17.89 4.54 39.03
N PRO A 147 -17.59 3.76 37.98
CA PRO A 147 -16.78 4.26 36.87
C PRO A 147 -17.49 5.37 36.12
N GLY A 148 -16.71 6.25 35.55
CA GLY A 148 -17.23 7.29 34.67
C GLY A 148 -17.17 6.90 33.19
N VAL A 149 -17.53 7.85 32.34
CA VAL A 149 -17.53 7.69 30.89
C VAL A 149 -16.47 8.62 30.30
N THR A 150 -15.63 8.11 29.41
CA THR A 150 -14.68 8.92 28.64
C THR A 150 -14.76 8.63 27.16
N VAL A 151 -14.53 9.65 26.33
CA VAL A 151 -14.38 9.49 24.89
C VAL A 151 -12.89 9.31 24.61
N LYS A 152 -12.48 8.07 24.29
CA LYS A 152 -11.08 7.75 23.93
C LYS A 152 -10.69 8.31 22.56
N ARG A 153 -11.66 8.34 21.64
CA ARG A 153 -11.43 8.84 20.30
C ARG A 153 -12.72 9.43 19.72
N TYR A 154 -12.61 10.59 19.13
CA TYR A 154 -13.68 11.17 18.31
C TYR A 154 -13.65 10.59 16.90
N ASP A 155 -14.81 10.51 16.24
CA ASP A 155 -14.89 10.06 14.85
C ASP A 155 -14.19 11.04 13.91
N ASN A 156 -13.49 10.47 12.92
CA ASN A 156 -12.89 11.24 11.83
C ASN A 156 -13.11 10.52 10.50
N ARG A 157 -14.00 11.06 9.68
CA ARG A 157 -14.38 10.49 8.38
C ARG A 157 -13.46 10.92 7.24
N LEU A 158 -12.53 11.83 7.49
CA LEU A 158 -11.61 12.37 6.50
C LEU A 158 -10.26 11.62 6.45
N ILE A 159 -10.06 10.67 7.36
CA ILE A 159 -8.85 9.84 7.34
C ILE A 159 -8.90 8.94 6.11
N THR A 160 -7.83 8.99 5.33
CA THR A 160 -7.66 8.25 4.08
C THR A 160 -6.25 7.65 4.00
N TRP A 161 -5.93 7.06 2.88
CA TRP A 161 -4.64 6.45 2.58
C TRP A 161 -3.46 7.39 2.81
N GLU A 162 -2.45 6.92 3.50
CA GLU A 162 -1.14 7.54 3.44
C GLU A 162 -0.57 7.37 2.03
N ARG A 163 -0.07 8.45 1.43
CA ARG A 163 0.45 8.45 0.07
C ARG A 163 1.90 8.89 0.05
N ALA A 164 2.79 8.01 -0.43
CA ALA A 164 4.19 8.31 -0.64
C ALA A 164 4.51 8.40 -2.13
N LYS A 165 5.18 9.47 -2.55
CA LYS A 165 5.80 9.60 -3.88
C LYS A 165 7.19 9.00 -3.81
N LYS A 166 7.49 8.04 -4.70
CA LYS A 166 8.79 7.39 -4.75
C LYS A 166 9.40 7.52 -6.13
N ALA A 167 10.65 7.96 -6.18
CA ALA A 167 11.48 7.96 -7.38
C ALA A 167 12.72 7.10 -7.11
N ASN A 168 13.05 6.20 -8.02
CA ASN A 168 14.24 5.39 -7.92
C ASN A 168 15.01 5.46 -9.24
N TYR A 169 16.33 5.54 -9.12
CA TYR A 169 17.27 5.47 -10.22
C TYR A 169 18.23 4.31 -9.98
N GLY A 170 18.53 3.58 -11.01
CA GLY A 170 19.40 2.41 -10.89
C GLY A 170 20.35 2.28 -12.08
N LEU A 171 21.56 1.83 -11.78
CA LEU A 171 22.59 1.45 -12.72
C LEU A 171 22.92 -0.03 -12.50
N GLU A 172 22.87 -0.83 -13.56
CA GLU A 172 23.34 -2.20 -13.55
C GLU A 172 24.58 -2.29 -14.43
N LEU A 173 25.69 -2.72 -13.85
CA LEU A 173 26.98 -2.82 -14.50
C LEU A 173 27.56 -4.20 -14.26
N THR A 174 28.08 -4.82 -15.33
CA THR A 174 28.92 -6.03 -15.23
C THR A 174 30.31 -5.69 -15.80
N LEU A 175 31.34 -6.06 -15.08
CA LEU A 175 32.76 -5.92 -15.48
C LEU A 175 33.38 -7.30 -15.59
N PHE A 176 34.36 -7.44 -16.50
CA PHE A 176 35.25 -8.59 -16.58
C PHE A 176 36.65 -8.23 -16.12
#